data_406fcf403a4ba057368d0f195f347c86
#
_entry.id   406fcf403a4ba057368d0f195f347c86
#
_cell.length_a   1.000
_cell.length_b   1.000
_cell.length_c   1.000
_cell.angle_alpha   90.00
_cell.angle_beta   90.00
_cell.angle_gamma   90.00
#
_symmetry.space_group_name_H-M   'P 1'
#
loop_
_entity.id
_entity.type
_entity.pdbx_description
1 polymer ?
#
loop_
_entity_poly.entity_id
_entity_poly.type
_entity_poly.pdbx_seq_one_letter_code
_entity_poly.pdbx_strand_id
1 'polypeptide(L)'
;QRCDSSGGREAELFGPFGMSGSRQIEIYDTSLRDGNQGEGVNLSLSDKLAIADMLDSIGVMFLEGGWPGSNPKDNDFFLACQDRSFEQVQVSAFGSTHRADCLPEDDHFLEMLVQAKADVTCIFGKSWDLHVEQALRVTAERNLEMIEGSVAYLKQATQKPVFYDAEHFFDGFKGDPGYALATLESALVGGADRVILCDTNGGALPHEIERAIGAARGHLPEIQLGIHVHNDGGLAVANTLRAVEAGVCQVQGTINGIGERCGNVDLTTIIANLELKYGFRCLPEGRLQGLTRLSRKVWETLAFDGPLGQPYVGSSAFAHKGGVHVSAVQRNPETYEHVTPESVGNSRKILISELSGGSNVRAKLANRYPELHGKTSATNILEDIQDKEHAGYSFENADGSFDLLVRRHLGHFSPCFEPIYYRIYSPANESASDQNDVTIAGAIE
;
A
#
# COMPACT_ATOMS: atom_id res chain seq x y z
N GLN A 1 48.52 -36.56 0.49
CA GLN A 1 47.14 -37.03 0.30
C GLN A 1 46.26 -35.79 0.13
N ARG A 2 45.82 -35.55 -1.12
CA ARG A 2 44.87 -34.52 -1.50
C ARG A 2 43.49 -35.02 -1.13
N CYS A 3 42.68 -34.23 -0.42
CA CYS A 3 41.23 -34.41 -0.36
C CYS A 3 40.59 -33.41 -1.31
N ASP A 4 40.07 -33.92 -2.43
CA ASP A 4 39.05 -33.29 -3.24
C ASP A 4 37.75 -33.18 -2.44
N SER A 5 37.19 -31.99 -2.36
CA SER A 5 35.80 -31.76 -1.93
C SER A 5 35.15 -30.72 -2.83
N SER A 6 34.83 -31.14 -4.06
CA SER A 6 33.81 -30.52 -4.88
C SER A 6 32.46 -31.10 -4.47
N GLY A 7 31.79 -30.46 -3.56
CA GLY A 7 30.41 -30.71 -3.17
C GLY A 7 29.70 -29.34 -3.11
N GLY A 8 29.20 -28.88 -4.26
CA GLY A 8 28.28 -27.76 -4.30
C GLY A 8 27.06 -28.12 -3.47
N ARG A 9 26.88 -27.47 -2.32
CA ARG A 9 25.57 -27.40 -1.65
C ARG A 9 24.76 -26.35 -2.41
N GLU A 10 23.84 -26.83 -3.21
CA GLU A 10 22.65 -26.04 -3.54
C GLU A 10 22.02 -25.67 -2.19
N ALA A 11 22.07 -24.39 -1.86
CA ALA A 11 21.33 -23.86 -0.74
C ALA A 11 19.84 -23.96 -1.14
N GLU A 12 19.16 -24.99 -0.65
CA GLU A 12 17.71 -25.01 -0.65
C GLU A 12 17.25 -23.75 0.06
N LEU A 13 16.62 -22.87 -0.71
CA LEU A 13 15.91 -21.70 -0.22
C LEU A 13 14.65 -22.17 0.54
N PHE A 14 14.85 -22.71 1.74
CA PHE A 14 13.79 -22.86 2.71
C PHE A 14 13.60 -21.50 3.39
N GLY A 15 12.51 -20.83 3.09
CA GLY A 15 12.01 -19.75 3.95
C GLY A 15 11.85 -20.29 5.38
N PRO A 16 11.88 -19.44 6.43
CA PRO A 16 11.96 -19.85 7.84
C PRO A 16 10.84 -20.75 8.35
N PHE A 17 9.87 -21.15 7.54
CA PHE A 17 8.68 -21.91 7.93
C PHE A 17 8.49 -23.29 7.28
N GLY A 18 9.49 -23.86 6.61
CA GLY A 18 9.47 -25.28 6.22
C GLY A 18 8.25 -25.76 5.39
N MET A 19 7.54 -24.88 4.73
CA MET A 19 6.34 -25.21 3.93
C MET A 19 6.74 -25.39 2.48
N SER A 20 6.79 -26.62 2.01
CA SER A 20 6.95 -26.96 0.59
C SER A 20 5.63 -26.65 -0.15
N GLY A 21 5.67 -25.64 -1.00
CA GLY A 21 4.55 -25.18 -1.81
C GLY A 21 4.27 -23.70 -1.57
N SER A 22 4.23 -22.89 -2.61
CA SER A 22 3.92 -21.47 -2.50
C SER A 22 2.48 -21.29 -2.02
N ARG A 23 2.29 -21.00 -0.71
CA ARG A 23 0.98 -20.66 -0.16
C ARG A 23 0.44 -19.44 -0.88
N GLN A 24 -0.80 -19.49 -1.34
CA GLN A 24 -1.48 -18.34 -1.92
C GLN A 24 -2.12 -17.51 -0.81
N ILE A 25 -1.91 -16.20 -0.86
CA ILE A 25 -2.56 -15.20 -0.02
C ILE A 25 -3.44 -14.34 -0.91
N GLU A 26 -4.72 -14.31 -0.61
CA GLU A 26 -5.69 -13.50 -1.33
C GLU A 26 -5.52 -12.02 -0.97
N ILE A 27 -5.32 -11.18 -1.97
CA ILE A 27 -5.27 -9.73 -1.78
C ILE A 27 -6.64 -9.14 -2.11
N TYR A 28 -7.20 -8.41 -1.15
CA TYR A 28 -8.46 -7.71 -1.24
C TYR A 28 -8.21 -6.20 -1.11
N ASP A 29 -8.32 -5.49 -2.21
CA ASP A 29 -8.09 -4.04 -2.26
C ASP A 29 -9.37 -3.28 -1.91
N THR A 30 -9.31 -2.41 -0.91
CA THR A 30 -10.40 -1.51 -0.51
C THR A 30 -10.09 -0.04 -0.78
N SER A 31 -9.16 0.26 -1.69
CA SER A 31 -8.77 1.65 -2.03
C SER A 31 -9.94 2.48 -2.53
N LEU A 32 -10.89 1.87 -3.27
CA LEU A 32 -12.03 2.59 -3.85
C LEU A 32 -13.18 2.83 -2.87
N ARG A 33 -13.22 2.12 -1.73
CA ARG A 33 -14.23 2.31 -0.69
C ARG A 33 -13.62 2.91 0.59
N ASP A 34 -12.83 2.16 1.35
CA ASP A 34 -12.22 2.60 2.61
C ASP A 34 -11.13 3.65 2.34
N GLY A 35 -10.30 3.41 1.33
CA GLY A 35 -9.32 4.39 0.88
C GLY A 35 -9.94 5.74 0.52
N ASN A 36 -11.13 5.74 -0.10
CA ASN A 36 -11.86 6.95 -0.47
C ASN A 36 -12.48 7.71 0.73
N GLN A 37 -12.41 7.14 1.95
CA GLN A 37 -12.80 7.82 3.19
C GLN A 37 -11.66 8.65 3.79
N GLY A 38 -10.47 8.62 3.20
CA GLY A 38 -9.33 9.43 3.62
C GLY A 38 -9.59 10.93 3.46
N GLU A 39 -9.05 11.75 4.35
CA GLU A 39 -9.15 13.20 4.26
C GLU A 39 -8.52 13.69 2.94
N GLY A 40 -9.27 14.51 2.19
CA GLY A 40 -8.84 15.01 0.88
C GLY A 40 -8.94 14.02 -0.28
N VAL A 41 -9.32 12.77 -0.04
CA VAL A 41 -9.52 11.76 -1.08
C VAL A 41 -10.94 11.86 -1.64
N ASN A 42 -11.06 12.04 -2.95
CA ASN A 42 -12.37 12.07 -3.61
C ASN A 42 -12.24 11.54 -5.05
N LEU A 43 -12.37 10.25 -5.20
CA LEU A 43 -12.30 9.59 -6.49
C LEU A 43 -13.59 9.81 -7.29
N SER A 44 -13.47 10.26 -8.54
CA SER A 44 -14.56 10.26 -9.50
C SER A 44 -14.84 8.82 -10.00
N LEU A 45 -15.96 8.63 -10.72
CA LEU A 45 -16.22 7.33 -11.36
C LEU A 45 -15.09 6.93 -12.33
N SER A 46 -14.58 7.89 -13.12
CA SER A 46 -13.46 7.62 -14.04
C SER A 46 -12.19 7.22 -13.31
N ASP A 47 -11.91 7.84 -12.15
CA ASP A 47 -10.74 7.49 -11.33
C ASP A 47 -10.88 6.08 -10.74
N LYS A 48 -12.06 5.74 -10.20
CA LYS A 48 -12.34 4.39 -9.70
C LYS A 48 -12.14 3.34 -10.78
N LEU A 49 -12.66 3.57 -11.98
CA LEU A 49 -12.51 2.63 -13.10
C LEU A 49 -11.05 2.52 -13.56
N ALA A 50 -10.31 3.61 -13.62
CA ALA A 50 -8.89 3.59 -13.98
C ALA A 50 -8.03 2.84 -12.96
N ILE A 51 -8.30 2.99 -11.66
CA ILE A 51 -7.63 2.23 -10.61
C ILE A 51 -8.01 0.75 -10.69
N ALA A 52 -9.29 0.42 -10.94
CA ALA A 52 -9.76 -0.95 -11.12
C ALA A 52 -9.03 -1.65 -12.27
N ASP A 53 -8.91 -1.01 -13.44
CA ASP A 53 -8.18 -1.54 -14.60
C ASP A 53 -6.70 -1.82 -14.27
N MET A 54 -6.10 -0.98 -13.42
CA MET A 54 -4.70 -1.18 -13.01
C MET A 54 -4.54 -2.33 -12.01
N LEU A 55 -5.45 -2.45 -11.03
CA LEU A 55 -5.46 -3.57 -10.08
C LEU A 55 -5.66 -4.90 -10.81
N ASP A 56 -6.54 -4.93 -11.81
CA ASP A 56 -6.72 -6.08 -12.69
C ASP A 56 -5.43 -6.41 -13.46
N SER A 57 -4.76 -5.39 -14.01
CA SER A 57 -3.53 -5.57 -14.79
C SER A 57 -2.37 -6.17 -14.00
N ILE A 58 -2.28 -5.94 -12.69
CA ILE A 58 -1.28 -6.56 -11.83
C ILE A 58 -1.77 -7.85 -11.18
N GLY A 59 -3.06 -8.16 -11.27
CA GLY A 59 -3.63 -9.43 -10.81
C GLY A 59 -4.05 -9.45 -9.34
N VAL A 60 -4.49 -8.33 -8.78
CA VAL A 60 -5.18 -8.30 -7.48
C VAL A 60 -6.45 -9.13 -7.59
N MET A 61 -6.72 -9.96 -6.57
CA MET A 61 -7.81 -10.93 -6.64
C MET A 61 -9.18 -10.30 -6.39
N PHE A 62 -9.30 -9.43 -5.38
CA PHE A 62 -10.58 -8.81 -5.02
C PHE A 62 -10.44 -7.28 -4.97
N LEU A 63 -11.47 -6.60 -5.46
CA LEU A 63 -11.58 -5.14 -5.44
C LEU A 63 -12.92 -4.72 -4.86
N GLU A 64 -12.89 -4.01 -3.75
CA GLU A 64 -14.07 -3.42 -3.12
C GLU A 64 -14.46 -2.11 -3.79
N GLY A 65 -15.50 -2.17 -4.62
CA GLY A 65 -15.91 -1.07 -5.48
C GLY A 65 -16.60 0.10 -4.76
N GLY A 66 -17.25 -0.18 -3.62
CA GLY A 66 -18.01 0.81 -2.88
C GLY A 66 -19.20 0.20 -2.13
N TRP A 67 -20.06 1.06 -1.57
CA TRP A 67 -21.28 0.68 -0.87
C TRP A 67 -22.52 1.04 -1.69
N PRO A 68 -23.10 0.08 -2.43
CA PRO A 68 -24.33 0.30 -3.20
C PRO A 68 -25.46 0.81 -2.31
N GLY A 69 -26.20 1.81 -2.79
CA GLY A 69 -27.30 2.44 -2.05
C GLY A 69 -26.88 3.54 -1.07
N SER A 70 -25.59 3.69 -0.76
CA SER A 70 -25.09 4.74 0.12
C SER A 70 -24.94 6.08 -0.62
N ASN A 71 -24.52 6.04 -1.88
CA ASN A 71 -24.33 7.23 -2.72
C ASN A 71 -24.44 6.88 -4.23
N PRO A 72 -24.80 7.87 -5.09
CA PRO A 72 -24.94 7.62 -6.53
C PRO A 72 -23.67 7.14 -7.22
N LYS A 73 -22.51 7.66 -6.83
CA LYS A 73 -21.20 7.33 -7.45
C LYS A 73 -20.87 5.85 -7.33
N ASP A 74 -21.15 5.25 -6.15
CA ASP A 74 -20.92 3.84 -5.93
C ASP A 74 -21.89 2.98 -6.75
N ASN A 75 -23.17 3.39 -6.87
CA ASN A 75 -24.11 2.73 -7.75
C ASN A 75 -23.65 2.77 -9.22
N ASP A 76 -23.19 3.94 -9.70
CA ASP A 76 -22.69 4.11 -11.06
C ASP A 76 -21.45 3.23 -11.33
N PHE A 77 -20.59 3.03 -10.32
CA PHE A 77 -19.43 2.13 -10.45
C PHE A 77 -19.87 0.69 -10.73
N PHE A 78 -20.81 0.15 -9.96
CA PHE A 78 -21.29 -1.21 -10.17
C PHE A 78 -22.02 -1.35 -11.51
N LEU A 79 -22.78 -0.35 -11.93
CA LEU A 79 -23.41 -0.34 -13.25
C LEU A 79 -22.37 -0.37 -14.37
N ALA A 80 -21.31 0.44 -14.25
CA ALA A 80 -20.22 0.48 -15.24
C ALA A 80 -19.43 -0.84 -15.27
N CYS A 81 -19.29 -1.53 -14.14
CA CYS A 81 -18.63 -2.84 -14.08
C CYS A 81 -19.41 -3.95 -14.78
N GLN A 82 -20.75 -3.86 -14.89
CA GLN A 82 -21.55 -4.89 -15.59
C GLN A 82 -21.22 -4.99 -17.08
N ASP A 83 -20.76 -3.90 -17.70
CA ASP A 83 -20.37 -3.85 -19.12
C ASP A 83 -18.85 -4.06 -19.33
N ARG A 84 -18.10 -4.35 -18.23
CA ARG A 84 -16.66 -4.59 -18.25
C ARG A 84 -16.33 -6.05 -18.01
N SER A 85 -15.17 -6.46 -18.52
CA SER A 85 -14.61 -7.79 -18.26
C SER A 85 -13.24 -7.58 -17.64
N PHE A 86 -13.09 -7.93 -16.37
CA PHE A 86 -11.80 -8.02 -15.68
C PHE A 86 -11.25 -9.44 -15.88
N GLU A 87 -9.93 -9.56 -16.04
CA GLU A 87 -9.26 -10.86 -16.24
C GLU A 87 -8.98 -11.57 -14.91
N GLN A 88 -8.67 -10.81 -13.88
CA GLN A 88 -8.21 -11.31 -12.58
C GLN A 88 -9.08 -10.83 -11.42
N VAL A 89 -9.50 -9.57 -11.44
CA VAL A 89 -10.24 -8.93 -10.35
C VAL A 89 -11.67 -9.46 -10.27
N GLN A 90 -12.05 -9.86 -9.06
CA GLN A 90 -13.45 -10.06 -8.67
C GLN A 90 -13.94 -8.81 -7.92
N VAL A 91 -14.96 -8.16 -8.46
CA VAL A 91 -15.53 -6.95 -7.86
C VAL A 91 -16.39 -7.31 -6.65
N SER A 92 -16.12 -6.68 -5.51
CA SER A 92 -16.87 -6.85 -4.27
C SER A 92 -17.74 -5.62 -3.98
N ALA A 93 -18.99 -5.87 -3.58
CA ALA A 93 -19.88 -4.86 -3.05
C ALA A 93 -19.86 -4.89 -1.51
N PHE A 94 -19.69 -3.72 -0.89
CA PHE A 94 -19.62 -3.59 0.56
C PHE A 94 -20.93 -3.10 1.16
N GLY A 95 -21.28 -3.58 2.37
CA GLY A 95 -22.45 -3.15 3.12
C GLY A 95 -22.39 -3.55 4.58
N SER A 96 -23.53 -3.41 5.28
CA SER A 96 -23.67 -3.82 6.68
C SER A 96 -24.67 -4.99 6.82
N THR A 97 -24.73 -5.60 8.00
CA THR A 97 -25.88 -6.43 8.39
C THR A 97 -27.17 -5.63 8.30
N HIS A 98 -28.31 -6.33 8.13
CA HIS A 98 -29.63 -5.68 8.09
C HIS A 98 -29.93 -4.87 9.36
N ARG A 99 -30.85 -3.93 9.28
CA ARG A 99 -31.28 -3.13 10.43
C ARG A 99 -32.05 -3.97 11.43
N ALA A 100 -31.98 -3.58 12.70
CA ALA A 100 -32.62 -4.33 13.79
C ALA A 100 -34.16 -4.38 13.73
N ASP A 101 -34.78 -3.41 13.03
CA ASP A 101 -36.23 -3.21 12.94
C ASP A 101 -36.89 -3.86 11.73
N CYS A 102 -36.14 -4.60 10.91
CA CYS A 102 -36.67 -5.31 9.74
C CYS A 102 -36.08 -6.73 9.61
N LEU A 103 -36.64 -7.52 8.70
CA LEU A 103 -36.08 -8.80 8.27
C LEU A 103 -35.01 -8.56 7.17
N PRO A 104 -34.07 -9.49 6.94
CA PRO A 104 -33.05 -9.34 5.90
C PRO A 104 -33.64 -9.10 4.51
N GLU A 105 -34.74 -9.78 4.15
CA GLU A 105 -35.43 -9.62 2.86
C GLU A 105 -36.14 -8.27 2.68
N ASP A 106 -36.43 -7.56 3.77
CA ASP A 106 -37.07 -6.24 3.77
C ASP A 106 -36.06 -5.11 3.93
N ASP A 107 -34.75 -5.41 4.05
CA ASP A 107 -33.72 -4.41 4.23
C ASP A 107 -33.27 -3.84 2.87
N HIS A 108 -33.49 -2.54 2.70
CA HIS A 108 -33.15 -1.83 1.46
C HIS A 108 -31.65 -1.92 1.10
N PHE A 109 -30.75 -1.86 2.08
CA PHE A 109 -29.31 -1.92 1.80
C PHE A 109 -28.87 -3.31 1.37
N LEU A 110 -29.42 -4.38 1.97
CA LEU A 110 -29.17 -5.74 1.51
C LEU A 110 -29.75 -5.95 0.09
N GLU A 111 -30.92 -5.40 -0.22
CA GLU A 111 -31.47 -5.42 -1.58
C GLU A 111 -30.52 -4.75 -2.59
N MET A 112 -29.96 -3.57 -2.24
CA MET A 112 -29.00 -2.87 -3.11
C MET A 112 -27.72 -3.69 -3.35
N LEU A 113 -27.24 -4.45 -2.35
CA LEU A 113 -26.13 -5.38 -2.54
C LEU A 113 -26.45 -6.48 -3.56
N VAL A 114 -27.66 -7.03 -3.50
CA VAL A 114 -28.13 -8.03 -4.49
C VAL A 114 -28.20 -7.42 -5.90
N GLN A 115 -28.73 -6.19 -6.00
CA GLN A 115 -28.91 -5.49 -7.28
C GLN A 115 -27.58 -5.04 -7.90
N ALA A 116 -26.52 -4.83 -7.11
CA ALA A 116 -25.20 -4.48 -7.60
C ALA A 116 -24.59 -5.55 -8.52
N LYS A 117 -25.03 -6.81 -8.40
CA LYS A 117 -24.54 -7.96 -9.20
C LYS A 117 -23.03 -8.16 -9.14
N ALA A 118 -22.39 -7.68 -8.08
CA ALA A 118 -20.98 -7.87 -7.84
C ALA A 118 -20.58 -9.36 -7.82
N ASP A 119 -19.30 -9.69 -8.00
CA ASP A 119 -18.83 -11.08 -7.95
C ASP A 119 -18.80 -11.62 -6.53
N VAL A 120 -18.59 -10.74 -5.56
CA VAL A 120 -18.53 -11.01 -4.13
C VAL A 120 -19.35 -9.97 -3.39
N THR A 121 -19.93 -10.33 -2.26
CA THR A 121 -20.54 -9.39 -1.31
C THR A 121 -19.79 -9.45 0.01
N CYS A 122 -19.33 -8.32 0.52
CA CYS A 122 -18.71 -8.19 1.84
C CYS A 122 -19.61 -7.35 2.74
N ILE A 123 -19.98 -7.87 3.91
CA ILE A 123 -20.78 -7.13 4.89
C ILE A 123 -20.07 -7.06 6.24
N PHE A 124 -20.12 -5.90 6.89
CA PHE A 124 -19.65 -5.80 8.26
C PHE A 124 -20.79 -5.97 9.28
N GLY A 125 -20.45 -6.51 10.44
CA GLY A 125 -21.29 -6.54 11.62
C GLY A 125 -20.48 -6.30 12.88
N LYS A 126 -21.15 -5.90 13.96
CA LYS A 126 -20.48 -5.54 15.21
C LYS A 126 -20.03 -6.77 15.98
N SER A 127 -18.75 -6.82 16.34
CA SER A 127 -18.14 -7.89 17.11
C SER A 127 -17.64 -7.43 18.49
N TRP A 128 -17.98 -6.21 18.89
CA TRP A 128 -17.69 -5.64 20.19
C TRP A 128 -18.99 -5.29 20.91
N ASP A 129 -19.21 -5.87 22.10
CA ASP A 129 -20.41 -5.69 22.93
C ASP A 129 -20.72 -4.21 23.19
N LEU A 130 -19.70 -3.39 23.45
CA LEU A 130 -19.86 -1.95 23.60
C LEU A 130 -20.57 -1.31 22.39
N HIS A 131 -20.19 -1.70 21.16
CA HIS A 131 -20.82 -1.19 19.94
C HIS A 131 -22.24 -1.73 19.74
N VAL A 132 -22.49 -2.97 20.15
CA VAL A 132 -23.84 -3.57 20.09
C VAL A 132 -24.80 -2.81 21.00
N GLU A 133 -24.39 -2.52 22.23
CA GLU A 133 -25.19 -1.80 23.20
C GLU A 133 -25.34 -0.31 22.90
N GLN A 134 -24.24 0.38 22.56
CA GLN A 134 -24.21 1.84 22.46
C GLN A 134 -24.52 2.35 21.05
N ALA A 135 -24.10 1.64 20.00
CA ALA A 135 -24.31 2.07 18.62
C ALA A 135 -25.56 1.40 17.99
N LEU A 136 -25.67 0.07 18.02
CA LEU A 136 -26.85 -0.63 17.50
C LEU A 136 -28.05 -0.55 18.44
N ARG A 137 -27.83 -0.50 19.75
CA ARG A 137 -28.86 -0.49 20.80
C ARG A 137 -29.77 -1.71 20.77
N VAL A 138 -29.17 -2.86 20.56
CA VAL A 138 -29.81 -4.16 20.57
C VAL A 138 -29.18 -5.09 21.61
N THR A 139 -29.80 -6.25 21.86
CA THR A 139 -29.17 -7.28 22.68
C THR A 139 -28.08 -8.02 21.92
N ALA A 140 -27.17 -8.68 22.62
CA ALA A 140 -26.13 -9.52 22.06
C ALA A 140 -26.73 -10.60 21.15
N GLU A 141 -27.78 -11.29 21.61
CA GLU A 141 -28.49 -12.36 20.88
C GLU A 141 -29.06 -11.79 19.56
N ARG A 142 -29.70 -10.60 19.62
CA ARG A 142 -30.26 -9.97 18.41
C ARG A 142 -29.18 -9.65 17.38
N ASN A 143 -28.03 -9.16 17.82
CA ASN A 143 -26.91 -8.91 16.90
C ASN A 143 -26.41 -10.21 16.24
N LEU A 144 -26.32 -11.33 16.98
CA LEU A 144 -25.94 -12.63 16.42
C LEU A 144 -26.94 -13.08 15.35
N GLU A 145 -28.27 -12.95 15.62
CA GLU A 145 -29.34 -13.24 14.64
C GLU A 145 -29.22 -12.34 13.37
N MET A 146 -28.89 -11.05 13.56
CA MET A 146 -28.71 -10.13 12.43
C MET A 146 -27.51 -10.54 11.56
N ILE A 147 -26.41 -10.97 12.15
CA ILE A 147 -25.23 -11.45 11.42
C ILE A 147 -25.59 -12.69 10.60
N GLU A 148 -26.13 -13.74 11.26
CA GLU A 148 -26.52 -15.00 10.63
C GLU A 148 -27.54 -14.77 9.51
N GLY A 149 -28.63 -14.03 9.80
CA GLY A 149 -29.71 -13.78 8.86
C GLY A 149 -29.26 -13.00 7.63
N SER A 150 -28.40 -11.97 7.80
CA SER A 150 -27.88 -11.17 6.67
C SER A 150 -27.00 -12.00 5.75
N VAL A 151 -26.07 -12.78 6.32
CA VAL A 151 -25.19 -13.65 5.53
C VAL A 151 -26.02 -14.71 4.79
N ALA A 152 -26.94 -15.39 5.48
CA ALA A 152 -27.79 -16.42 4.87
C ALA A 152 -28.67 -15.87 3.74
N TYR A 153 -29.26 -14.69 3.92
CA TYR A 153 -30.04 -14.02 2.90
C TYR A 153 -29.20 -13.71 1.64
N LEU A 154 -28.03 -13.09 1.82
CA LEU A 154 -27.16 -12.75 0.70
C LEU A 154 -26.64 -13.99 -0.02
N LYS A 155 -26.27 -15.05 0.69
CA LYS A 155 -25.89 -16.34 0.09
C LYS A 155 -27.02 -16.92 -0.76
N GLN A 156 -28.24 -16.89 -0.27
CA GLN A 156 -29.41 -17.39 -1.00
C GLN A 156 -29.76 -16.51 -2.20
N ALA A 157 -29.77 -15.20 -2.02
CA ALA A 157 -30.21 -14.26 -3.06
C ALA A 157 -29.20 -14.11 -4.21
N THR A 158 -27.90 -14.10 -3.91
CA THR A 158 -26.86 -13.86 -4.93
C THR A 158 -26.30 -15.16 -5.51
N GLN A 159 -26.30 -16.27 -4.76
CA GLN A 159 -25.60 -17.53 -5.07
C GLN A 159 -24.09 -17.33 -5.32
N LYS A 160 -23.50 -16.29 -4.71
CA LYS A 160 -22.11 -15.89 -4.83
C LYS A 160 -21.40 -15.94 -3.47
N PRO A 161 -20.06 -15.80 -3.42
CA PRO A 161 -19.35 -15.71 -2.17
C PRO A 161 -19.80 -14.50 -1.34
N VAL A 162 -19.95 -14.73 -0.02
CA VAL A 162 -20.24 -13.70 0.98
C VAL A 162 -19.12 -13.68 2.01
N PHE A 163 -18.51 -12.51 2.19
CA PHE A 163 -17.50 -12.26 3.20
C PHE A 163 -18.12 -11.49 4.36
N TYR A 164 -17.63 -11.74 5.55
CA TYR A 164 -18.09 -11.08 6.77
C TYR A 164 -16.91 -10.39 7.47
N ASP A 165 -16.98 -9.07 7.57
CA ASP A 165 -16.03 -8.24 8.31
C ASP A 165 -16.52 -8.12 9.77
N ALA A 166 -15.79 -8.76 10.69
CA ALA A 166 -16.03 -8.69 12.12
C ALA A 166 -15.48 -7.36 12.67
N GLU A 167 -16.28 -6.30 12.58
CA GLU A 167 -15.87 -4.95 12.91
C GLU A 167 -15.54 -4.80 14.39
N HIS A 168 -14.40 -4.17 14.72
CA HIS A 168 -13.83 -4.06 16.08
C HIS A 168 -13.61 -5.41 16.77
N PHE A 169 -13.27 -6.45 16.01
CA PHE A 169 -13.07 -7.79 16.57
C PHE A 169 -12.02 -7.82 17.68
N PHE A 170 -10.90 -7.16 17.51
CA PHE A 170 -9.81 -7.20 18.49
C PHE A 170 -10.16 -6.45 19.77
N ASP A 171 -10.94 -5.37 19.71
CA ASP A 171 -11.47 -4.70 20.90
C ASP A 171 -12.51 -5.57 21.61
N GLY A 172 -13.44 -6.15 20.86
CA GLY A 172 -14.44 -7.09 21.38
C GLY A 172 -13.78 -8.31 22.04
N PHE A 173 -12.76 -8.88 21.39
CA PHE A 173 -12.03 -10.03 21.95
C PHE A 173 -11.25 -9.68 23.23
N LYS A 174 -10.80 -8.44 23.39
CA LYS A 174 -10.21 -7.97 24.66
C LYS A 174 -11.26 -7.83 25.77
N GLY A 175 -12.46 -7.37 25.43
CA GLY A 175 -13.58 -7.17 26.37
C GLY A 175 -14.27 -8.47 26.74
N ASP A 176 -14.88 -9.15 25.78
CA ASP A 176 -15.54 -10.44 25.89
C ASP A 176 -15.13 -11.38 24.77
N PRO A 177 -14.11 -12.24 24.99
CA PRO A 177 -13.67 -13.21 23.99
C PRO A 177 -14.77 -14.17 23.54
N GLY A 178 -15.67 -14.55 24.47
CA GLY A 178 -16.77 -15.48 24.17
C GLY A 178 -17.77 -14.90 23.20
N TYR A 179 -18.18 -13.66 23.43
CA TYR A 179 -19.08 -12.94 22.53
C TYR A 179 -18.43 -12.65 21.16
N ALA A 180 -17.21 -12.16 21.14
CA ALA A 180 -16.50 -11.89 19.89
C ALA A 180 -16.37 -13.17 19.02
N LEU A 181 -16.07 -14.33 19.61
CA LEU A 181 -16.05 -15.61 18.90
C LEU A 181 -17.44 -16.06 18.42
N ALA A 182 -18.50 -15.82 19.20
CA ALA A 182 -19.87 -16.13 18.80
C ALA A 182 -20.31 -15.34 17.55
N THR A 183 -19.80 -14.10 17.34
CA THR A 183 -20.11 -13.35 16.11
C THR A 183 -19.50 -13.99 14.88
N LEU A 184 -18.31 -14.60 14.98
CA LEU A 184 -17.68 -15.35 13.88
C LEU A 184 -18.47 -16.65 13.59
N GLU A 185 -18.92 -17.34 14.64
CA GLU A 185 -19.73 -18.55 14.51
C GLU A 185 -21.06 -18.24 13.80
N SER A 186 -21.77 -17.16 14.19
CA SER A 186 -23.00 -16.73 13.53
C SER A 186 -22.79 -16.44 12.04
N ALA A 187 -21.69 -15.80 11.66
CA ALA A 187 -21.36 -15.57 10.25
C ALA A 187 -21.14 -16.89 9.49
N LEU A 188 -20.45 -17.86 10.09
CA LEU A 188 -20.24 -19.19 9.49
C LEU A 188 -21.53 -19.99 9.37
N VAL A 189 -22.41 -19.96 10.39
CA VAL A 189 -23.72 -20.60 10.32
C VAL A 189 -24.57 -20.00 9.20
N GLY A 190 -24.51 -18.68 9.00
CA GLY A 190 -25.11 -18.01 7.85
C GLY A 190 -24.49 -18.39 6.50
N GLY A 191 -23.32 -19.02 6.47
CA GLY A 191 -22.65 -19.50 5.27
C GLY A 191 -21.60 -18.56 4.71
N ALA A 192 -20.95 -17.75 5.53
CA ALA A 192 -19.82 -16.88 5.10
C ALA A 192 -18.65 -17.72 4.56
N ASP A 193 -18.13 -17.33 3.39
CA ASP A 193 -16.99 -17.99 2.74
C ASP A 193 -15.64 -17.51 3.32
N ARG A 194 -15.59 -16.29 3.84
CA ARG A 194 -14.46 -15.69 4.55
C ARG A 194 -14.98 -14.90 5.74
N VAL A 195 -14.23 -14.94 6.84
CA VAL A 195 -14.49 -14.10 8.02
C VAL A 195 -13.25 -13.26 8.30
N ILE A 196 -13.41 -11.95 8.23
CA ILE A 196 -12.32 -11.00 8.32
C ILE A 196 -12.27 -10.37 9.71
N LEU A 197 -11.15 -10.51 10.39
CA LEU A 197 -10.94 -9.91 11.70
C LEU A 197 -10.46 -8.47 11.53
N CYS A 198 -11.24 -7.49 12.03
CA CYS A 198 -10.94 -6.08 11.82
C CYS A 198 -10.32 -5.44 13.08
N ASP A 199 -9.11 -4.87 12.92
CA ASP A 199 -8.51 -3.91 13.84
C ASP A 199 -8.95 -2.51 13.40
N THR A 200 -10.23 -2.20 13.64
CA THR A 200 -10.92 -1.03 13.10
C THR A 200 -10.36 0.29 13.60
N ASN A 201 -9.85 0.34 14.84
CA ASN A 201 -9.20 1.53 15.39
C ASN A 201 -7.67 1.51 15.31
N GLY A 202 -7.08 0.45 14.71
CA GLY A 202 -5.63 0.35 14.51
C GLY A 202 -4.81 0.27 15.80
N GLY A 203 -5.42 -0.16 16.90
CA GLY A 203 -4.82 -0.15 18.23
C GLY A 203 -4.27 -1.48 18.72
N ALA A 204 -4.40 -2.56 17.97
CA ALA A 204 -3.94 -3.88 18.37
C ALA A 204 -2.41 -4.01 18.26
N LEU A 205 -1.82 -4.77 19.20
CA LEU A 205 -0.41 -5.13 19.16
C LEU A 205 -0.20 -6.49 18.47
N PRO A 206 0.98 -6.77 17.86
CA PRO A 206 1.20 -8.01 17.10
C PRO A 206 0.92 -9.29 17.87
N HIS A 207 1.24 -9.35 19.16
CA HIS A 207 0.96 -10.52 20.01
C HIS A 207 -0.54 -10.69 20.33
N GLU A 208 -1.32 -9.60 20.32
CA GLU A 208 -2.77 -9.63 20.51
C GLU A 208 -3.44 -10.18 19.25
N ILE A 209 -2.97 -9.77 18.06
CA ILE A 209 -3.39 -10.32 16.77
C ILE A 209 -3.21 -11.85 16.76
N GLU A 210 -2.00 -12.34 17.07
CA GLU A 210 -1.70 -13.76 17.10
C GLU A 210 -2.60 -14.53 18.07
N ARG A 211 -2.77 -14.01 19.30
CA ARG A 211 -3.60 -14.64 20.32
C ARG A 211 -5.05 -14.77 19.90
N ALA A 212 -5.62 -13.69 19.33
CA ALA A 212 -7.01 -13.68 18.90
C ALA A 212 -7.26 -14.63 17.72
N ILE A 213 -6.35 -14.65 16.72
CA ILE A 213 -6.42 -15.59 15.60
C ILE A 213 -6.27 -17.03 16.08
N GLY A 214 -5.35 -17.29 17.00
CA GLY A 214 -5.18 -18.62 17.61
C GLY A 214 -6.46 -19.11 18.32
N ALA A 215 -7.14 -18.22 19.06
CA ALA A 215 -8.40 -18.52 19.71
C ALA A 215 -9.54 -18.77 18.70
N ALA A 216 -9.67 -17.93 17.65
CA ALA A 216 -10.66 -18.10 16.60
C ALA A 216 -10.51 -19.46 15.89
N ARG A 217 -9.29 -19.82 15.51
CA ARG A 217 -9.00 -21.11 14.87
C ARG A 217 -9.16 -22.31 15.81
N GLY A 218 -8.88 -22.13 17.09
CA GLY A 218 -9.12 -23.17 18.10
C GLY A 218 -10.61 -23.43 18.35
N HIS A 219 -11.42 -22.37 18.26
CA HIS A 219 -12.90 -22.45 18.42
C HIS A 219 -13.57 -22.94 17.14
N LEU A 220 -13.13 -22.48 15.98
CA LEU A 220 -13.70 -22.75 14.65
C LEU A 220 -12.61 -23.26 13.69
N PRO A 221 -12.20 -24.55 13.75
CA PRO A 221 -11.05 -25.08 13.01
C PRO A 221 -11.15 -24.94 11.48
N GLU A 222 -12.35 -24.96 10.92
CA GLU A 222 -12.61 -24.87 9.49
C GLU A 222 -12.71 -23.42 8.97
N ILE A 223 -12.59 -22.41 9.86
CA ILE A 223 -12.77 -21.01 9.51
C ILE A 223 -11.69 -20.54 8.53
N GLN A 224 -12.10 -19.89 7.46
CA GLN A 224 -11.22 -19.21 6.50
C GLN A 224 -11.11 -17.74 6.89
N LEU A 225 -9.97 -17.38 7.50
CA LEU A 225 -9.77 -16.06 8.08
C LEU A 225 -9.13 -15.09 7.10
N GLY A 226 -9.65 -13.85 7.10
CA GLY A 226 -9.01 -12.65 6.59
C GLY A 226 -8.58 -11.71 7.71
N ILE A 227 -7.84 -10.66 7.34
CA ILE A 227 -7.39 -9.59 8.24
C ILE A 227 -7.57 -8.23 7.59
N HIS A 228 -8.11 -7.27 8.34
CA HIS A 228 -8.24 -5.86 7.95
C HIS A 228 -7.71 -4.99 9.10
N VAL A 229 -6.69 -4.17 8.83
CA VAL A 229 -5.98 -3.43 9.88
C VAL A 229 -5.82 -1.97 9.49
N HIS A 230 -6.26 -1.05 10.38
CA HIS A 230 -5.91 0.36 10.32
C HIS A 230 -4.55 0.65 10.93
N ASN A 231 -3.95 1.80 10.60
CA ASN A 231 -2.55 2.11 10.89
C ASN A 231 -2.37 3.15 12.01
N ASP A 232 -3.35 3.35 12.87
CA ASP A 232 -3.33 4.40 13.91
C ASP A 232 -2.17 4.23 14.89
N GLY A 233 -1.84 2.99 15.23
CA GLY A 233 -0.67 2.65 16.05
C GLY A 233 0.65 2.59 15.28
N GLY A 234 0.66 2.77 13.95
CA GLY A 234 1.84 2.59 13.09
C GLY A 234 2.27 1.13 12.93
N LEU A 235 1.39 0.16 13.24
CA LEU A 235 1.71 -1.27 13.30
C LEU A 235 0.99 -2.10 12.23
N ALA A 236 0.24 -1.48 11.31
CA ALA A 236 -0.60 -2.20 10.38
C ALA A 236 0.15 -3.27 9.58
N VAL A 237 1.34 -2.96 9.05
CA VAL A 237 2.16 -3.93 8.30
C VAL A 237 2.59 -5.09 9.20
N ALA A 238 3.09 -4.80 10.40
CA ALA A 238 3.55 -5.83 11.34
C ALA A 238 2.40 -6.74 11.79
N ASN A 239 1.25 -6.15 12.10
CA ASN A 239 0.03 -6.87 12.49
C ASN A 239 -0.46 -7.78 11.37
N THR A 240 -0.52 -7.29 10.14
CA THR A 240 -0.94 -8.07 8.97
C THR A 240 0.01 -9.24 8.68
N LEU A 241 1.32 -9.01 8.70
CA LEU A 241 2.30 -10.10 8.53
C LEU A 241 2.17 -11.13 9.65
N ARG A 242 1.98 -10.70 10.91
CA ARG A 242 1.74 -11.60 12.04
C ARG A 242 0.46 -12.41 11.88
N ALA A 243 -0.60 -11.81 11.35
CA ALA A 243 -1.85 -12.51 11.06
C ALA A 243 -1.65 -13.60 9.98
N VAL A 244 -0.91 -13.31 8.92
CA VAL A 244 -0.59 -14.29 7.87
C VAL A 244 0.26 -15.44 8.43
N GLU A 245 1.24 -15.17 9.29
CA GLU A 245 2.01 -16.19 10.01
C GLU A 245 1.10 -17.07 10.89
N ALA A 246 0.09 -16.48 11.56
CA ALA A 246 -0.90 -17.19 12.38
C ALA A 246 -1.92 -17.98 11.54
N GLY A 247 -1.87 -17.89 10.20
CA GLY A 247 -2.67 -18.74 9.31
C GLY A 247 -3.80 -18.05 8.57
N VAL A 248 -3.89 -16.71 8.59
CA VAL A 248 -4.83 -15.93 7.79
C VAL A 248 -4.51 -16.10 6.30
N CYS A 249 -5.52 -16.28 5.45
CA CYS A 249 -5.38 -16.54 4.01
C CYS A 249 -5.77 -15.34 3.12
N GLN A 250 -6.46 -14.32 3.66
CA GLN A 250 -6.83 -13.11 2.93
C GLN A 250 -6.36 -11.86 3.67
N VAL A 251 -5.84 -10.88 2.93
CA VAL A 251 -5.43 -9.59 3.46
C VAL A 251 -6.22 -8.50 2.77
N GLN A 252 -6.94 -7.70 3.56
CA GLN A 252 -7.60 -6.48 3.13
C GLN A 252 -6.72 -5.27 3.44
N GLY A 253 -6.72 -4.27 2.56
CA GLY A 253 -5.99 -3.04 2.74
C GLY A 253 -6.13 -2.14 1.52
N THR A 254 -5.31 -1.10 1.45
CA THR A 254 -5.36 -0.13 0.35
C THR A 254 -4.00 0.04 -0.32
N ILE A 255 -4.00 0.35 -1.60
CA ILE A 255 -2.76 0.79 -2.25
C ILE A 255 -2.30 2.07 -1.57
N ASN A 256 -1.02 2.10 -1.20
CA ASN A 256 -0.38 3.22 -0.50
C ASN A 256 -0.87 3.47 0.94
N GLY A 257 -1.67 2.59 1.52
CA GLY A 257 -2.16 2.74 2.89
C GLY A 257 -3.14 3.90 3.09
N ILE A 258 -3.78 4.38 2.03
CA ILE A 258 -4.78 5.47 2.13
C ILE A 258 -6.00 5.02 2.93
N GLY A 259 -6.73 5.96 3.53
CA GLY A 259 -7.94 5.68 4.30
C GLY A 259 -8.19 6.67 5.42
N GLU A 260 -9.22 6.40 6.20
CA GLU A 260 -9.62 7.24 7.31
C GLU A 260 -8.52 7.35 8.38
N ARG A 261 -8.38 8.50 9.03
CA ARG A 261 -7.41 8.82 10.09
C ARG A 261 -5.95 8.61 9.62
N CYS A 262 -5.29 7.53 10.10
CA CYS A 262 -3.91 7.18 9.72
C CYS A 262 -3.83 6.17 8.57
N GLY A 263 -4.98 5.86 7.94
CA GLY A 263 -5.10 4.96 6.81
C GLY A 263 -5.16 3.48 7.18
N ASN A 264 -5.15 2.66 6.14
CA ASN A 264 -5.15 1.20 6.20
C ASN A 264 -3.73 0.64 6.12
N VAL A 265 -3.61 -0.68 6.21
CA VAL A 265 -2.35 -1.33 5.84
C VAL A 265 -2.02 -1.05 4.37
N ASP A 266 -0.78 -0.70 4.09
CA ASP A 266 -0.28 -0.47 2.73
C ASP A 266 -0.06 -1.79 1.99
N LEU A 267 -0.95 -2.11 1.05
CA LEU A 267 -0.85 -3.32 0.23
C LEU A 267 0.43 -3.38 -0.60
N THR A 268 1.00 -2.24 -1.01
CA THR A 268 2.27 -2.26 -1.75
C THR A 268 3.41 -2.83 -0.91
N THR A 269 3.43 -2.48 0.37
CA THR A 269 4.40 -2.99 1.34
C THR A 269 4.11 -4.45 1.69
N ILE A 270 2.83 -4.83 1.86
CA ILE A 270 2.43 -6.20 2.21
C ILE A 270 2.74 -7.18 1.09
N ILE A 271 2.31 -6.91 -0.13
CA ILE A 271 2.52 -7.78 -1.29
C ILE A 271 4.01 -8.04 -1.50
N ALA A 272 4.84 -6.96 -1.46
CA ALA A 272 6.28 -7.09 -1.61
C ALA A 272 6.92 -7.95 -0.50
N ASN A 273 6.51 -7.79 0.78
CA ASN A 273 7.00 -8.63 1.86
C ASN A 273 6.58 -10.09 1.70
N LEU A 274 5.31 -10.35 1.41
CA LEU A 274 4.78 -11.72 1.28
C LEU A 274 5.46 -12.48 0.14
N GLU A 275 5.66 -11.85 -1.03
CA GLU A 275 6.30 -12.52 -2.16
C GLU A 275 7.82 -12.62 -2.01
N LEU A 276 8.50 -11.53 -1.65
CA LEU A 276 9.96 -11.46 -1.67
C LEU A 276 10.63 -12.00 -0.40
N LYS A 277 9.93 -12.00 0.76
CA LYS A 277 10.50 -12.45 2.03
C LYS A 277 9.93 -13.78 2.51
N TYR A 278 8.63 -14.02 2.32
CA TYR A 278 7.97 -15.25 2.74
C TYR A 278 7.88 -16.30 1.62
N GLY A 279 8.04 -15.89 0.35
CA GLY A 279 7.86 -16.77 -0.81
C GLY A 279 6.40 -17.19 -1.04
N PHE A 280 5.44 -16.44 -0.48
CA PHE A 280 4.02 -16.66 -0.75
C PHE A 280 3.63 -16.06 -2.10
N ARG A 281 2.55 -16.52 -2.68
CA ARG A 281 2.02 -16.00 -3.93
C ARG A 281 0.83 -15.10 -3.66
N CYS A 282 0.95 -13.82 -4.02
CA CYS A 282 -0.12 -12.82 -3.92
C CYS A 282 -0.65 -12.43 -5.31
N LEU A 283 0.24 -12.33 -6.28
CA LEU A 283 -0.04 -11.91 -7.65
C LEU A 283 0.33 -13.03 -8.64
N PRO A 284 -0.16 -13.00 -9.89
CA PRO A 284 0.34 -13.85 -10.95
C PRO A 284 1.84 -13.63 -11.20
N GLU A 285 2.53 -14.66 -11.67
CA GLU A 285 3.97 -14.63 -11.91
C GLU A 285 4.38 -13.44 -12.81
N GLY A 286 5.43 -12.72 -12.42
CA GLY A 286 5.98 -11.57 -13.15
C GLY A 286 5.19 -10.26 -12.99
N ARG A 287 4.08 -10.22 -12.23
CA ARG A 287 3.27 -9.01 -12.07
C ARG A 287 3.75 -8.09 -10.95
N LEU A 288 4.56 -8.57 -10.02
CA LEU A 288 5.10 -7.78 -8.92
C LEU A 288 5.86 -6.53 -9.40
N GLN A 289 6.51 -6.59 -10.56
CA GLN A 289 7.19 -5.45 -11.18
C GLN A 289 6.26 -4.28 -11.55
N GLY A 290 4.94 -4.49 -11.57
CA GLY A 290 3.94 -3.45 -11.76
C GLY A 290 3.68 -2.57 -10.53
N LEU A 291 4.15 -2.99 -9.35
CA LEU A 291 3.75 -2.43 -8.05
C LEU A 291 4.11 -0.94 -7.89
N THR A 292 5.34 -0.56 -8.26
CA THR A 292 5.78 0.85 -8.22
C THR A 292 4.95 1.74 -9.15
N ARG A 293 4.61 1.24 -10.34
CA ARG A 293 3.78 1.99 -11.30
C ARG A 293 2.36 2.18 -10.77
N LEU A 294 1.76 1.13 -10.18
CA LEU A 294 0.44 1.20 -9.55
C LEU A 294 0.44 2.25 -8.42
N SER A 295 1.38 2.15 -7.48
CA SER A 295 1.50 3.10 -6.37
C SER A 295 1.55 4.55 -6.84
N ARG A 296 2.45 4.86 -7.79
CA ARG A 296 2.57 6.20 -8.36
C ARG A 296 1.30 6.69 -9.02
N LYS A 297 0.63 5.81 -9.78
CA LYS A 297 -0.60 6.19 -10.47
C LYS A 297 -1.74 6.49 -9.51
N VAL A 298 -1.85 5.74 -8.40
CA VAL A 298 -2.82 6.05 -7.35
C VAL A 298 -2.53 7.43 -6.74
N TRP A 299 -1.26 7.75 -6.37
CA TRP A 299 -0.90 9.07 -5.88
C TRP A 299 -1.22 10.20 -6.89
N GLU A 300 -0.87 9.99 -8.18
CA GLU A 300 -1.21 10.94 -9.25
C GLU A 300 -2.71 11.18 -9.39
N THR A 301 -3.51 10.10 -9.32
CA THR A 301 -4.98 10.19 -9.43
C THR A 301 -5.59 10.96 -8.25
N LEU A 302 -5.00 10.82 -7.07
CA LEU A 302 -5.40 11.57 -5.87
C LEU A 302 -4.88 13.01 -5.86
N ALA A 303 -4.00 13.39 -6.79
CA ALA A 303 -3.27 14.66 -6.82
C ALA A 303 -2.45 14.90 -5.52
N PHE A 304 -1.93 13.83 -4.91
CA PHE A 304 -1.06 13.88 -3.75
C PHE A 304 0.38 13.54 -4.14
N ASP A 305 1.33 14.25 -3.52
CA ASP A 305 2.73 13.85 -3.54
C ASP A 305 2.92 12.73 -2.52
N GLY A 306 3.09 11.49 -3.01
CA GLY A 306 3.36 10.35 -2.14
C GLY A 306 4.68 10.49 -1.38
N PRO A 307 4.82 9.82 -0.21
CA PRO A 307 6.06 9.85 0.55
C PRO A 307 7.25 9.36 -0.27
N LEU A 308 8.31 10.17 -0.38
CA LEU A 308 9.52 9.78 -1.12
C LEU A 308 10.13 8.48 -0.60
N GLY A 309 10.10 8.28 0.72
CA GLY A 309 10.63 7.10 1.42
C GLY A 309 9.62 5.96 1.62
N GLN A 310 8.49 5.93 0.89
CA GLN A 310 7.54 4.82 0.99
C GLN A 310 8.24 3.48 0.71
N PRO A 311 8.09 2.47 1.59
CA PRO A 311 8.77 1.19 1.41
C PRO A 311 8.53 0.59 0.02
N TYR A 312 9.58 0.05 -0.59
CA TYR A 312 9.62 -0.59 -1.91
C TYR A 312 9.31 0.33 -3.10
N VAL A 313 8.26 1.16 -3.06
CA VAL A 313 7.72 1.88 -4.23
C VAL A 313 8.08 3.37 -4.27
N GLY A 314 8.48 3.94 -3.14
CA GLY A 314 8.86 5.35 -3.05
C GLY A 314 10.07 5.69 -3.92
N SER A 315 10.13 6.94 -4.38
CA SER A 315 11.20 7.38 -5.27
C SER A 315 12.58 7.41 -4.62
N SER A 316 12.65 7.37 -3.28
CA SER A 316 13.88 7.30 -2.49
C SER A 316 14.07 5.95 -1.79
N ALA A 317 13.19 4.97 -2.00
CA ALA A 317 13.27 3.66 -1.33
C ALA A 317 14.59 2.94 -1.56
N PHE A 318 15.24 3.17 -2.72
CA PHE A 318 16.54 2.61 -3.09
C PHE A 318 17.54 3.71 -3.45
N ALA A 319 17.51 4.82 -2.70
CA ALA A 319 18.41 5.94 -2.89
C ALA A 319 19.60 5.85 -1.91
N HIS A 320 20.82 5.94 -2.44
CA HIS A 320 22.06 5.92 -1.66
C HIS A 320 22.79 7.24 -1.78
N LYS A 321 23.07 7.90 -0.62
CA LYS A 321 23.73 9.19 -0.54
C LYS A 321 25.17 9.10 -0.03
N GLY A 322 25.40 8.33 1.03
CA GLY A 322 26.71 8.22 1.68
C GLY A 322 27.75 7.52 0.82
N GLY A 323 28.96 8.09 0.72
CA GLY A 323 30.03 7.58 -0.15
C GLY A 323 30.44 6.12 0.16
N VAL A 324 30.44 5.73 1.43
CA VAL A 324 30.73 4.34 1.86
C VAL A 324 29.66 3.38 1.38
N HIS A 325 28.36 3.77 1.54
CA HIS A 325 27.22 2.97 1.09
C HIS A 325 27.24 2.76 -0.41
N VAL A 326 27.42 3.85 -1.18
CA VAL A 326 27.49 3.79 -2.65
C VAL A 326 28.63 2.88 -3.11
N SER A 327 29.82 3.01 -2.50
CA SER A 327 30.96 2.16 -2.84
C SER A 327 30.70 0.68 -2.54
N ALA A 328 29.99 0.37 -1.48
CA ALA A 328 29.63 -1.01 -1.13
C ALA A 328 28.57 -1.58 -2.08
N VAL A 329 27.49 -0.83 -2.34
CA VAL A 329 26.41 -1.22 -3.27
C VAL A 329 26.93 -1.47 -4.68
N GLN A 330 27.91 -0.66 -5.14
CA GLN A 330 28.53 -0.87 -6.45
C GLN A 330 29.32 -2.17 -6.55
N ARG A 331 29.86 -2.67 -5.42
CA ARG A 331 30.59 -3.95 -5.38
C ARG A 331 29.62 -5.12 -5.24
N ASN A 332 28.67 -5.00 -4.33
CA ASN A 332 27.58 -5.95 -4.11
C ASN A 332 26.36 -5.23 -3.56
N PRO A 333 25.26 -5.14 -4.33
CA PRO A 333 24.00 -4.51 -3.88
C PRO A 333 23.47 -5.07 -2.55
N GLU A 334 23.60 -6.35 -2.30
CA GLU A 334 23.11 -7.03 -1.09
C GLU A 334 23.71 -6.48 0.22
N THR A 335 24.78 -5.68 0.14
CA THR A 335 25.37 -5.05 1.32
C THR A 335 24.48 -3.99 1.95
N TYR A 336 23.53 -3.40 1.21
CA TYR A 336 22.62 -2.35 1.67
C TYR A 336 21.20 -2.46 1.12
N GLU A 337 20.95 -3.31 0.14
CA GLU A 337 19.63 -3.54 -0.44
C GLU A 337 19.11 -4.91 -0.01
N HIS A 338 17.97 -4.91 0.67
CA HIS A 338 17.35 -6.14 1.15
C HIS A 338 16.57 -6.90 0.08
N VAL A 339 16.33 -6.27 -1.07
CA VAL A 339 15.75 -6.82 -2.31
C VAL A 339 16.29 -6.05 -3.50
N THR A 340 16.23 -6.63 -4.70
CA THR A 340 16.51 -5.92 -5.96
C THR A 340 15.40 -4.91 -6.25
N PRO A 341 15.69 -3.63 -6.52
CA PRO A 341 14.68 -2.61 -6.84
C PRO A 341 13.76 -3.01 -7.99
N GLU A 342 14.33 -3.64 -9.01
CA GLU A 342 13.63 -4.08 -10.22
C GLU A 342 12.54 -5.13 -9.95
N SER A 343 12.66 -5.88 -8.85
CA SER A 343 11.63 -6.87 -8.47
C SER A 343 10.25 -6.25 -8.21
N VAL A 344 10.22 -4.99 -7.78
CA VAL A 344 8.99 -4.21 -7.57
C VAL A 344 8.79 -3.09 -8.60
N GLY A 345 9.58 -3.08 -9.68
CA GLY A 345 9.53 -2.07 -10.74
C GLY A 345 10.10 -0.72 -10.34
N ASN A 346 10.93 -0.66 -9.30
CA ASN A 346 11.66 0.53 -8.90
C ASN A 346 13.09 0.50 -9.47
N SER A 347 13.91 1.49 -9.14
CA SER A 347 15.29 1.60 -9.59
C SER A 347 16.18 2.19 -8.51
N ARG A 348 17.45 1.76 -8.53
CA ARG A 348 18.48 2.33 -7.65
C ARG A 348 18.80 3.76 -8.06
N LYS A 349 18.95 4.65 -7.07
CA LYS A 349 19.41 6.02 -7.25
C LYS A 349 20.69 6.27 -6.46
N ILE A 350 21.66 6.92 -7.11
CA ILE A 350 22.85 7.43 -6.44
C ILE A 350 22.70 8.94 -6.36
N LEU A 351 22.58 9.45 -5.15
CA LEU A 351 22.47 10.88 -4.88
C LEU A 351 23.85 11.51 -4.81
N ILE A 352 23.97 12.73 -5.29
CA ILE A 352 25.17 13.54 -5.20
C ILE A 352 24.94 14.62 -4.15
N SER A 353 25.89 14.76 -3.23
CA SER A 353 25.91 15.79 -2.19
C SER A 353 27.33 16.01 -1.68
N GLU A 354 27.52 16.96 -0.78
CA GLU A 354 28.79 17.20 -0.06
C GLU A 354 29.32 15.94 0.62
N LEU A 355 28.44 15.02 1.06
CA LEU A 355 28.78 13.74 1.67
C LEU A 355 29.20 12.68 0.64
N SER A 356 29.14 13.00 -0.63
CA SER A 356 29.51 12.06 -1.71
C SER A 356 31.03 11.91 -1.77
N GLY A 357 31.49 10.68 -1.92
CA GLY A 357 32.87 10.41 -2.29
C GLY A 357 33.10 10.54 -3.81
N GLY A 358 34.35 10.63 -4.24
CA GLY A 358 34.69 10.61 -5.68
C GLY A 358 34.15 9.37 -6.44
N SER A 359 33.79 8.29 -5.73
CA SER A 359 33.12 7.12 -6.29
C SER A 359 31.68 7.39 -6.72
N ASN A 360 30.94 8.21 -5.96
CA ASN A 360 29.53 8.58 -6.29
C ASN A 360 29.49 9.42 -7.56
N VAL A 361 30.35 10.42 -7.65
CA VAL A 361 30.47 11.27 -8.84
C VAL A 361 30.83 10.42 -10.06
N ARG A 362 31.85 9.55 -9.94
CA ARG A 362 32.21 8.61 -11.02
C ARG A 362 31.07 7.70 -11.43
N ALA A 363 30.31 7.16 -10.47
CA ALA A 363 29.18 6.29 -10.76
C ALA A 363 28.08 6.99 -11.54
N LYS A 364 27.72 8.20 -11.12
CA LYS A 364 26.68 8.99 -11.81
C LYS A 364 27.15 9.43 -13.20
N LEU A 365 28.45 9.66 -13.38
CA LEU A 365 29.02 10.10 -14.64
C LEU A 365 29.34 8.97 -15.62
N ALA A 366 29.62 7.74 -15.12
CA ALA A 366 30.10 6.61 -15.94
C ALA A 366 29.21 6.26 -17.13
N ASN A 367 27.89 6.35 -16.96
CA ASN A 367 26.92 6.04 -18.01
C ASN A 367 26.60 7.23 -18.93
N ARG A 368 26.75 8.47 -18.43
CA ARG A 368 26.29 9.66 -19.12
C ARG A 368 27.42 10.45 -19.79
N TYR A 369 28.65 10.32 -19.27
CA TYR A 369 29.84 10.97 -19.71
C TYR A 369 31.04 9.99 -19.78
N PRO A 370 31.03 9.04 -20.72
CA PRO A 370 32.06 8.02 -20.82
C PRO A 370 33.45 8.57 -21.04
N GLU A 371 33.58 9.81 -21.55
CA GLU A 371 34.83 10.54 -21.72
C GLU A 371 35.51 10.93 -20.40
N LEU A 372 34.79 10.91 -19.26
CA LEU A 372 35.34 11.24 -17.94
C LEU A 372 36.02 10.03 -17.26
N HIS A 373 36.91 9.35 -17.97
CA HIS A 373 37.63 8.20 -17.42
C HIS A 373 38.74 8.52 -16.41
N GLY A 374 39.03 9.82 -16.12
CA GLY A 374 40.10 10.25 -15.23
C GLY A 374 39.68 10.49 -13.77
N LYS A 375 40.51 10.04 -12.80
CA LYS A 375 40.31 10.30 -11.37
C LYS A 375 40.28 11.81 -11.04
N THR A 376 41.12 12.60 -11.73
CA THR A 376 41.30 14.05 -11.51
C THR A 376 40.04 14.84 -11.84
N SER A 377 39.35 14.54 -12.95
CA SER A 377 38.12 15.26 -13.33
C SER A 377 36.98 15.04 -12.34
N ALA A 378 36.82 13.83 -11.84
CA ALA A 378 35.76 13.52 -10.83
C ALA A 378 36.04 14.20 -9.47
N THR A 379 37.31 14.38 -9.11
CA THR A 379 37.72 15.08 -7.87
C THR A 379 37.40 16.56 -7.95
N ASN A 380 37.76 17.22 -9.04
CA ASN A 380 37.49 18.65 -9.22
C ASN A 380 35.97 18.95 -9.27
N ILE A 381 35.19 18.06 -9.91
CA ILE A 381 33.73 18.18 -9.90
C ILE A 381 33.18 18.04 -8.47
N LEU A 382 33.72 17.12 -7.68
CA LEU A 382 33.30 16.94 -6.31
C LEU A 382 33.61 18.16 -5.43
N GLU A 383 34.82 18.73 -5.58
CA GLU A 383 35.23 19.95 -4.87
C GLU A 383 34.29 21.13 -5.22
N ASP A 384 33.96 21.33 -6.48
CA ASP A 384 33.02 22.40 -6.90
C ASP A 384 31.60 22.16 -6.37
N ILE A 385 31.14 20.88 -6.28
CA ILE A 385 29.88 20.54 -5.63
C ILE A 385 29.91 20.91 -4.14
N GLN A 386 30.97 20.52 -3.43
CA GLN A 386 31.13 20.79 -2.00
C GLN A 386 31.12 22.28 -1.71
N ASP A 387 31.86 23.07 -2.50
CA ASP A 387 31.92 24.53 -2.36
C ASP A 387 30.55 25.17 -2.62
N LYS A 388 29.79 24.68 -3.61
CA LYS A 388 28.45 25.20 -3.91
C LYS A 388 27.44 24.82 -2.86
N GLU A 389 27.46 23.57 -2.36
CA GLU A 389 26.56 23.14 -1.28
C GLU A 389 26.88 23.87 0.02
N HIS A 390 28.14 24.15 0.32
CA HIS A 390 28.53 25.02 1.41
C HIS A 390 27.95 26.44 1.27
N ALA A 391 27.83 26.92 0.02
CA ALA A 391 27.18 28.19 -0.28
C ALA A 391 25.63 28.12 -0.33
N GLY A 392 25.01 26.97 0.00
CA GLY A 392 23.58 26.80 0.10
C GLY A 392 22.88 26.23 -1.16
N TYR A 393 23.62 25.77 -2.15
CA TYR A 393 23.03 25.03 -3.29
C TYR A 393 22.71 23.59 -2.90
N SER A 394 21.85 22.93 -3.68
CA SER A 394 21.57 21.49 -3.55
C SER A 394 21.51 20.83 -4.92
N PHE A 395 22.20 19.69 -5.05
CA PHE A 395 22.27 18.92 -6.29
C PHE A 395 21.46 17.60 -6.23
N GLU A 396 20.84 17.26 -5.09
CA GLU A 396 20.17 15.97 -4.87
C GLU A 396 19.05 15.72 -5.88
N ASN A 397 18.24 16.75 -6.17
CA ASN A 397 17.11 16.67 -7.11
C ASN A 397 17.30 17.63 -8.32
N ALA A 398 18.49 18.16 -8.52
CA ALA A 398 18.80 19.14 -9.54
C ALA A 398 19.70 18.54 -10.63
N ASP A 399 19.26 17.46 -11.28
CA ASP A 399 20.03 16.75 -12.31
C ASP A 399 20.47 17.67 -13.47
N GLY A 400 19.64 18.63 -13.87
CA GLY A 400 19.99 19.61 -14.90
C GLY A 400 21.13 20.54 -14.45
N SER A 401 21.12 21.01 -13.20
CA SER A 401 22.20 21.86 -12.65
C SER A 401 23.50 21.08 -12.50
N PHE A 402 23.40 19.80 -12.06
CA PHE A 402 24.54 18.88 -12.02
C PHE A 402 25.13 18.68 -13.45
N ASP A 403 24.29 18.44 -14.43
CA ASP A 403 24.70 18.27 -15.84
C ASP A 403 25.43 19.48 -16.39
N LEU A 404 24.90 20.67 -16.12
CA LEU A 404 25.54 21.93 -16.52
C LEU A 404 26.88 22.12 -15.83
N LEU A 405 27.02 21.77 -14.57
CA LEU A 405 28.28 21.82 -13.85
C LEU A 405 29.31 20.87 -14.49
N VAL A 406 28.94 19.64 -14.78
CA VAL A 406 29.78 18.65 -15.47
C VAL A 406 30.24 19.16 -16.85
N ARG A 407 29.31 19.68 -17.66
CA ARG A 407 29.61 20.21 -18.98
C ARG A 407 30.59 21.38 -18.94
N ARG A 408 30.52 22.23 -17.90
CA ARG A 408 31.50 23.31 -17.67
C ARG A 408 32.90 22.76 -17.43
N HIS A 409 33.04 21.74 -16.58
CA HIS A 409 34.30 21.05 -16.31
C HIS A 409 34.90 20.36 -17.54
N LEU A 410 34.01 19.86 -18.44
CA LEU A 410 34.43 19.24 -19.70
C LEU A 410 34.77 20.27 -20.83
N GLY A 411 34.48 21.54 -20.63
CA GLY A 411 34.57 22.53 -21.70
C GLY A 411 33.49 22.42 -22.78
N HIS A 412 32.43 21.64 -22.50
CA HIS A 412 31.30 21.42 -23.42
C HIS A 412 30.12 22.37 -23.15
N PHE A 413 30.30 23.35 -22.27
CA PHE A 413 29.27 24.34 -21.98
C PHE A 413 29.41 25.52 -22.97
N SER A 414 28.34 25.73 -23.75
CA SER A 414 28.18 26.93 -24.57
C SER A 414 26.94 27.67 -24.07
N PRO A 415 27.07 28.90 -23.54
CA PRO A 415 25.92 29.68 -23.11
C PRO A 415 25.02 30.00 -24.31
N CYS A 416 23.70 29.82 -24.13
CA CYS A 416 22.71 30.16 -25.16
C CYS A 416 22.48 31.68 -25.26
N PHE A 417 22.86 32.42 -24.21
CA PHE A 417 22.77 33.88 -24.13
C PHE A 417 23.86 34.41 -23.19
N GLU A 418 24.21 35.68 -23.32
CA GLU A 418 25.09 36.41 -22.41
C GLU A 418 24.22 37.33 -21.54
N PRO A 419 24.13 37.12 -20.21
CA PRO A 419 23.30 37.96 -19.37
C PRO A 419 23.96 39.35 -19.22
N ILE A 420 23.25 40.40 -19.65
CA ILE A 420 23.72 41.78 -19.50
C ILE A 420 23.38 42.29 -18.09
N TYR A 421 22.18 42.05 -17.63
CA TYR A 421 21.73 42.26 -16.24
C TYR A 421 20.52 41.43 -15.92
N TYR A 422 20.22 41.27 -14.61
CA TYR A 422 18.96 40.72 -14.14
C TYR A 422 18.41 41.57 -12.99
N ARG A 423 17.10 41.59 -12.83
CA ARG A 423 16.41 42.19 -11.69
C ARG A 423 15.46 41.19 -11.07
N ILE A 424 15.40 41.22 -9.74
CA ILE A 424 14.44 40.43 -8.97
C ILE A 424 13.43 41.42 -8.40
N TYR A 425 12.15 41.22 -8.69
CA TYR A 425 11.04 41.94 -8.09
C TYR A 425 10.35 41.05 -7.07
N SER A 426 10.35 41.47 -5.81
CA SER A 426 9.57 40.86 -4.75
C SER A 426 8.42 41.81 -4.40
N PRO A 427 7.17 41.57 -4.86
CA PRO A 427 6.06 42.39 -4.41
C PRO A 427 5.85 42.14 -2.92
N ALA A 428 6.06 43.16 -2.08
CA ALA A 428 5.66 43.11 -0.68
C ALA A 428 4.11 43.20 -0.65
N ASN A 429 3.44 42.14 -0.25
CA ASN A 429 2.02 42.20 0.06
C ASN A 429 1.86 43.00 1.36
N GLU A 430 1.37 44.23 1.27
CA GLU A 430 1.10 45.08 2.43
C GLU A 430 0.03 44.51 3.41
N SER A 431 -0.59 43.37 3.08
CA SER A 431 -1.69 42.75 3.85
C SER A 431 -1.36 41.39 4.48
N ALA A 432 -0.15 40.85 4.32
CA ALA A 432 0.19 39.56 4.92
C ALA A 432 0.81 39.78 6.31
N SER A 433 0.06 39.48 7.34
CA SER A 433 0.52 39.42 8.74
C SER A 433 1.32 38.12 9.03
N ASP A 434 1.61 37.29 8.03
CA ASP A 434 2.42 36.06 8.15
C ASP A 434 3.74 36.20 7.38
N GLN A 435 4.82 36.12 8.12
CA GLN A 435 6.20 36.40 7.72
C GLN A 435 6.85 35.34 6.78
N ASN A 436 6.11 34.41 6.16
CA ASN A 436 6.71 33.25 5.50
C ASN A 436 6.47 33.12 3.98
N ASP A 437 5.70 33.98 3.34
CA ASP A 437 5.49 33.86 1.88
C ASP A 437 6.22 34.98 1.10
N VAL A 438 7.45 34.69 0.73
CA VAL A 438 8.20 35.51 -0.24
C VAL A 438 8.04 34.88 -1.64
N THR A 439 7.16 35.45 -2.47
CA THR A 439 7.09 35.07 -3.88
C THR A 439 8.15 35.86 -4.66
N ILE A 440 9.16 35.15 -5.16
CA ILE A 440 10.19 35.74 -6.05
C ILE A 440 9.76 35.48 -7.48
N ALA A 441 9.41 36.54 -8.23
CA ALA A 441 9.18 36.47 -9.66
C ALA A 441 10.42 36.99 -10.40
N GLY A 442 11.05 36.16 -11.25
CA GLY A 442 12.14 36.54 -12.12
C GLY A 442 11.66 36.75 -13.56
N ALA A 443 12.01 37.86 -14.19
CA ALA A 443 11.88 38.06 -15.62
C ALA A 443 13.24 38.05 -16.26
N ILE A 444 13.41 37.34 -17.38
CA ILE A 444 14.59 37.39 -18.26
C ILE A 444 14.16 38.18 -19.49
N GLU A 445 14.76 39.34 -19.72
CA GLU A 445 14.63 40.12 -20.94
C GLU A 445 15.82 39.85 -21.86
#